data_6f75057ec7eb13c00986099ae89d22b0
#
_entry.id   6f75057ec7eb13c00986099ae89d22b0
#
_cell.length_a   1.000
_cell.length_b   1.000
_cell.length_c   1.000
_cell.angle_alpha   90.00
_cell.angle_beta   90.00
_cell.angle_gamma   90.00
#
_symmetry.space_group_name_H-M   'P 1'
#
loop_
_entity.id
_entity.type
_entity.pdbx_description
1 polymer ?
#
loop_
_entity_poly.entity_id
_entity_poly.type
_entity_poly.pdbx_seq_one_letter_code
_entity_poly.pdbx_strand_id
1 'polypeptide(L)'
;MAQTRSRNPWPCESLAIAGCTMIVASCAGSSGSTGGSMRASSVTVSEPMSADAAANQLTAAEAAAGWQLLFDGKTLNGWHGLGFKDMPPGLWVVEDGAIKHVRKGQGPVQPDGQPLTGVDLISDRSFADFELAWEWKVAEAGNSGLKYNVSEELSTAMSPPHAAKGWEYQMLDDEKAEDNKLATHRAGALYDMFAPNEKKRINPAGEWNRSAIVFRGNHGEHWLNGEKVVEFDLGTARFDSAFAKSKYRTYPAWFATRRAGHIVLQDHDDSVWFRSIKIWEMR
;
A
#
# COMPACT_ATOMS: atom_id res chain seq x y z
N MET A 1 1.61 -51.79 30.31
CA MET A 1 1.72 -52.81 29.22
C MET A 1 1.75 -52.03 27.94
N ALA A 2 2.77 -52.03 27.39
CA ALA A 2 3.58 -52.44 26.28
C ALA A 2 3.73 -51.30 25.27
N GLN A 3 4.98 -50.85 25.20
CA GLN A 3 5.56 -50.03 24.13
C GLN A 3 5.68 -50.90 22.85
N THR A 4 5.47 -50.23 21.69
CA THR A 4 6.13 -50.68 20.47
C THR A 4 6.67 -49.47 19.69
N ARG A 5 8.00 -49.43 19.68
CA ARG A 5 8.82 -48.64 18.74
C ARG A 5 8.82 -49.32 17.36
N SER A 6 8.79 -48.56 16.28
CA SER A 6 9.26 -49.07 15.00
C SER A 6 10.04 -47.99 14.24
N ARG A 7 11.11 -48.47 13.69
CA ARG A 7 12.38 -47.94 13.23
C ARG A 7 12.28 -47.32 11.84
N ASN A 8 13.07 -46.26 11.65
CA ASN A 8 13.50 -45.77 10.34
C ASN A 8 14.49 -46.74 9.69
N PRO A 9 14.50 -46.82 8.36
CA PRO A 9 15.79 -46.97 7.68
C PRO A 9 15.90 -46.11 6.41
N TRP A 10 16.89 -45.26 6.38
CA TRP A 10 17.41 -44.65 5.15
C TRP A 10 18.93 -44.89 5.12
N PRO A 11 19.52 -45.43 4.05
CA PRO A 11 20.94 -45.32 3.85
C PRO A 11 21.31 -44.11 2.97
N CYS A 12 22.41 -43.47 3.36
CA CYS A 12 23.15 -42.50 2.56
C CYS A 12 23.84 -43.23 1.41
N GLU A 13 23.82 -42.66 0.21
CA GLU A 13 24.84 -42.93 -0.82
C GLU A 13 25.33 -41.59 -1.39
N SER A 14 26.61 -41.39 -1.17
CA SER A 14 27.46 -40.36 -1.77
C SER A 14 27.95 -40.83 -3.12
N LEU A 15 27.82 -40.04 -4.17
CA LEU A 15 28.59 -40.23 -5.41
C LEU A 15 29.20 -38.87 -5.81
N ALA A 16 30.52 -38.85 -5.70
CA ALA A 16 31.38 -37.87 -6.34
C ALA A 16 31.87 -38.46 -7.69
N ILE A 17 31.89 -37.68 -8.76
CA ILE A 17 32.77 -37.87 -9.94
C ILE A 17 32.81 -36.54 -10.70
N ALA A 18 33.95 -35.87 -10.69
CA ALA A 18 35.02 -35.75 -11.70
C ALA A 18 34.70 -34.82 -12.88
N GLY A 19 35.56 -33.84 -12.97
CA GLY A 19 35.65 -32.81 -14.00
C GLY A 19 36.00 -33.32 -15.39
N CYS A 20 35.61 -32.50 -16.37
CA CYS A 20 36.22 -32.57 -17.71
C CYS A 20 36.30 -31.13 -18.26
N THR A 21 37.53 -30.66 -18.31
CA THR A 21 37.95 -29.43 -18.99
C THR A 21 38.06 -29.74 -20.49
N MET A 22 37.34 -28.98 -21.32
CA MET A 22 37.66 -28.89 -22.75
C MET A 22 37.83 -27.44 -23.17
N ILE A 23 39.05 -27.16 -23.56
CA ILE A 23 39.49 -25.99 -24.31
C ILE A 23 39.23 -26.29 -25.79
N VAL A 24 38.50 -25.42 -26.51
CA VAL A 24 38.55 -25.37 -27.97
C VAL A 24 38.59 -23.91 -28.43
N ALA A 25 39.48 -23.73 -29.35
CA ALA A 25 40.02 -22.48 -29.86
C ALA A 25 39.06 -21.69 -30.79
N SER A 26 39.40 -20.43 -30.89
CA SER A 26 39.00 -19.36 -31.79
C SER A 26 38.83 -19.77 -33.25
N CYS A 27 37.77 -19.24 -33.88
CA CYS A 27 37.81 -18.84 -35.27
C CYS A 27 36.99 -17.56 -35.46
N ALA A 28 37.67 -16.56 -35.91
CA ALA A 28 37.09 -15.26 -36.30
C ALA A 28 36.29 -15.42 -37.60
N GLY A 29 35.09 -14.87 -37.62
CA GLY A 29 34.27 -14.70 -38.80
C GLY A 29 33.45 -13.41 -38.68
N SER A 30 33.87 -12.37 -39.35
CA SER A 30 33.17 -11.09 -39.49
C SER A 30 32.01 -11.22 -40.46
N SER A 31 30.78 -10.97 -39.97
CA SER A 31 29.69 -10.54 -40.82
C SER A 31 28.79 -9.59 -40.07
N GLY A 32 28.72 -8.36 -40.49
CA GLY A 32 27.90 -7.29 -39.91
C GLY A 32 26.42 -7.59 -40.00
N SER A 33 25.76 -7.46 -38.89
CA SER A 33 24.29 -7.34 -38.78
C SER A 33 24.00 -6.18 -37.84
N THR A 34 23.46 -5.11 -38.38
CA THR A 34 22.92 -3.98 -37.64
C THR A 34 21.63 -4.42 -36.94
N GLY A 35 21.81 -5.06 -35.78
CA GLY A 35 20.73 -5.31 -34.83
C GLY A 35 20.66 -4.14 -33.85
N GLY A 36 19.69 -3.26 -34.02
CA GLY A 36 19.37 -2.23 -33.03
C GLY A 36 19.00 -2.89 -31.71
N SER A 37 19.93 -2.89 -30.77
CA SER A 37 19.66 -3.23 -29.38
C SER A 37 18.75 -2.14 -28.83
N MET A 38 17.43 -2.42 -28.71
CA MET A 38 16.57 -1.65 -27.83
C MET A 38 17.12 -1.80 -26.41
N ARG A 39 17.90 -0.80 -25.99
CA ARG A 39 18.20 -0.62 -24.58
C ARG A 39 16.85 -0.45 -23.89
N ALA A 40 16.46 -1.43 -23.10
CA ALA A 40 15.44 -1.23 -22.08
C ALA A 40 15.94 -0.07 -21.22
N SER A 41 15.29 1.08 -21.36
CA SER A 41 15.49 2.19 -20.46
C SER A 41 15.07 1.68 -19.08
N SER A 42 16.03 1.40 -18.23
CA SER A 42 15.77 1.27 -16.82
C SER A 42 15.23 2.62 -16.36
N VAL A 43 13.93 2.72 -16.21
CA VAL A 43 13.30 3.83 -15.50
C VAL A 43 13.82 3.70 -14.08
N THR A 44 14.85 4.47 -13.76
CA THR A 44 15.23 4.71 -12.37
C THR A 44 14.02 5.40 -11.75
N VAL A 45 13.28 4.69 -10.92
CA VAL A 45 12.29 5.28 -10.02
C VAL A 45 13.09 6.25 -9.14
N SER A 46 13.10 7.53 -9.52
CA SER A 46 13.60 8.60 -8.67
C SER A 46 12.70 8.63 -7.45
N GLU A 47 13.26 8.85 -6.25
CA GLU A 47 12.51 8.94 -5.00
C GLU A 47 11.15 9.62 -5.24
N PRO A 48 10.02 8.95 -4.95
CA PRO A 48 8.71 9.44 -5.35
C PRO A 48 8.26 10.71 -4.63
N MET A 49 9.14 11.34 -3.83
CA MET A 49 8.84 12.58 -3.13
C MET A 49 10.04 13.51 -3.01
N SER A 50 9.97 14.64 -3.71
CA SER A 50 10.83 15.79 -3.43
C SER A 50 10.52 16.36 -2.04
N ALA A 51 11.56 16.53 -1.21
CA ALA A 51 11.44 17.15 0.12
C ALA A 51 11.12 18.66 0.09
N ASP A 52 11.14 19.29 -1.10
CA ASP A 52 11.25 20.73 -1.25
C ASP A 52 9.95 21.46 -1.56
N ALA A 53 8.83 20.74 -1.76
CA ALA A 53 7.53 21.38 -1.98
C ALA A 53 6.88 21.76 -0.65
N ALA A 54 6.26 22.96 -0.59
CA ALA A 54 5.34 23.28 0.50
C ALA A 54 4.16 22.28 0.50
N ALA A 55 3.55 22.06 1.67
CA ALA A 55 2.44 21.13 1.79
C ALA A 55 1.32 21.47 0.79
N ASN A 56 0.74 20.44 0.17
CA ASN A 56 -0.33 20.52 -0.83
C ASN A 56 0.04 21.33 -2.09
N GLN A 57 1.31 21.29 -2.47
CA GLN A 57 1.81 21.90 -3.70
C GLN A 57 2.62 20.89 -4.51
N LEU A 58 2.61 21.06 -5.82
CA LEU A 58 3.52 20.37 -6.72
C LEU A 58 4.73 21.24 -6.95
N THR A 59 5.91 20.63 -7.00
CA THR A 59 7.08 21.30 -7.57
C THR A 59 6.88 21.53 -9.07
N ALA A 60 7.64 22.43 -9.68
CA ALA A 60 7.61 22.64 -11.12
C ALA A 60 7.95 21.35 -11.89
N ALA A 61 8.88 20.54 -11.36
CA ALA A 61 9.25 19.26 -11.95
C ALA A 61 8.11 18.23 -11.89
N GLU A 62 7.42 18.11 -10.77
CA GLU A 62 6.25 17.22 -10.62
C GLU A 62 5.11 17.65 -11.55
N ALA A 63 4.80 18.95 -11.60
CA ALA A 63 3.78 19.46 -12.51
C ALA A 63 4.13 19.16 -13.98
N ALA A 64 5.38 19.37 -14.38
CA ALA A 64 5.86 19.06 -15.72
C ALA A 64 5.85 17.56 -16.04
N ALA A 65 6.06 16.71 -15.03
CA ALA A 65 5.97 15.25 -15.14
C ALA A 65 4.53 14.73 -15.20
N GLY A 66 3.53 15.57 -14.90
CA GLY A 66 2.11 15.21 -14.96
C GLY A 66 1.52 14.72 -13.62
N TRP A 67 2.19 14.96 -12.51
CA TRP A 67 1.60 14.74 -11.18
C TRP A 67 0.36 15.61 -10.96
N GLN A 68 -0.59 15.12 -10.23
CA GLN A 68 -1.83 15.79 -9.88
C GLN A 68 -2.04 15.75 -8.37
N LEU A 69 -2.50 16.86 -7.78
CA LEU A 69 -2.95 16.86 -6.39
C LEU A 69 -4.34 16.21 -6.31
N LEU A 70 -4.51 15.31 -5.35
CA LEU A 70 -5.80 14.76 -4.96
C LEU A 70 -6.40 15.53 -3.76
N PHE A 71 -5.65 16.45 -3.17
CA PHE A 71 -6.10 17.33 -2.09
C PHE A 71 -5.48 18.71 -2.25
N ASP A 72 -6.32 19.74 -2.22
CA ASP A 72 -5.94 21.14 -2.44
C ASP A 72 -5.50 21.88 -1.15
N GLY A 73 -5.50 21.17 0.00
CA GLY A 73 -5.22 21.76 1.30
C GLY A 73 -6.38 22.55 1.93
N LYS A 74 -7.56 22.61 1.29
CA LYS A 74 -8.68 23.48 1.71
C LYS A 74 -10.04 22.80 1.70
N THR A 75 -10.29 21.91 0.76
CA THR A 75 -11.60 21.30 0.53
C THR A 75 -11.51 19.79 0.38
N LEU A 76 -12.62 19.08 0.59
CA LEU A 76 -12.75 17.66 0.29
C LEU A 76 -13.26 17.43 -1.15
N ASN A 77 -13.14 18.40 -2.05
CA ASN A 77 -13.51 18.24 -3.45
C ASN A 77 -12.74 17.05 -4.08
N GLY A 78 -13.44 16.18 -4.79
CA GLY A 78 -12.88 14.95 -5.35
C GLY A 78 -12.92 13.77 -4.38
N TRP A 79 -13.59 13.92 -3.23
CA TRP A 79 -13.77 12.90 -2.21
C TRP A 79 -15.21 12.88 -1.70
N HIS A 80 -15.71 11.68 -1.37
CA HIS A 80 -17.01 11.49 -0.71
C HIS A 80 -16.93 10.38 0.35
N GLY A 81 -17.95 10.22 1.17
CA GLY A 81 -18.05 9.12 2.12
C GLY A 81 -18.38 7.81 1.39
N LEU A 82 -17.66 6.76 1.69
CA LEU A 82 -17.88 5.46 1.05
C LEU A 82 -19.33 5.01 1.20
N GLY A 83 -20.03 4.83 0.08
CA GLY A 83 -21.46 4.49 0.04
C GLY A 83 -22.41 5.66 0.33
N PHE A 84 -21.90 6.89 0.37
CA PHE A 84 -22.69 8.11 0.49
C PHE A 84 -22.47 9.00 -0.72
N LYS A 85 -23.42 9.88 -1.03
CA LYS A 85 -23.24 10.85 -2.09
C LYS A 85 -22.19 11.91 -1.72
N ASP A 86 -22.22 12.33 -0.45
CA ASP A 86 -21.33 13.35 0.13
C ASP A 86 -20.71 12.78 1.41
N MET A 87 -19.65 13.41 1.91
CA MET A 87 -19.10 13.04 3.22
C MET A 87 -20.04 13.51 4.34
N PRO A 88 -20.44 12.63 5.29
CA PRO A 88 -21.15 13.06 6.49
C PRO A 88 -20.39 14.18 7.23
N PRO A 89 -21.03 15.33 7.51
CA PRO A 89 -20.35 16.48 8.05
C PRO A 89 -19.75 16.22 9.43
N GLY A 90 -18.52 16.68 9.65
CA GLY A 90 -17.82 16.63 10.94
C GLY A 90 -17.09 15.34 11.26
N LEU A 91 -17.19 14.29 10.43
CA LEU A 91 -16.42 13.06 10.60
C LEU A 91 -15.00 13.19 10.00
N TRP A 92 -14.95 13.72 8.80
CA TRP A 92 -13.72 14.14 8.14
C TRP A 92 -13.75 15.65 7.94
N VAL A 93 -12.72 16.35 8.37
CA VAL A 93 -12.63 17.80 8.29
C VAL A 93 -11.31 18.23 7.68
N VAL A 94 -11.24 19.47 7.20
CA VAL A 94 -9.96 20.08 6.82
C VAL A 94 -9.52 20.97 7.96
N GLU A 95 -8.35 20.70 8.53
CA GLU A 95 -7.73 21.42 9.64
C GLU A 95 -6.25 21.66 9.34
N ASP A 96 -5.80 22.90 9.41
CA ASP A 96 -4.38 23.28 9.19
C ASP A 96 -3.78 22.75 7.88
N GLY A 97 -4.57 22.74 6.80
CA GLY A 97 -4.12 22.24 5.49
C GLY A 97 -4.02 20.73 5.41
N ALA A 98 -4.64 19.98 6.30
CA ALA A 98 -4.70 18.54 6.28
C ALA A 98 -6.14 18.03 6.30
N ILE A 99 -6.42 16.91 5.65
CA ILE A 99 -7.62 16.11 5.88
C ILE A 99 -7.43 15.40 7.21
N LYS A 100 -8.35 15.61 8.15
CA LYS A 100 -8.33 15.01 9.49
C LYS A 100 -9.56 14.14 9.69
N HIS A 101 -9.33 12.90 10.11
CA HIS A 101 -10.40 12.10 10.71
C HIS A 101 -10.58 12.50 12.17
N VAL A 102 -11.83 12.78 12.54
CA VAL A 102 -12.19 13.18 13.90
C VAL A 102 -12.43 11.93 14.74
N ARG A 103 -11.67 11.81 15.83
CA ARG A 103 -11.71 10.64 16.72
C ARG A 103 -13.14 10.32 17.16
N LYS A 104 -13.48 9.06 17.20
CA LYS A 104 -14.75 8.55 17.72
C LYS A 104 -15.11 9.15 19.08
N GLY A 105 -16.33 9.62 19.20
CA GLY A 105 -16.83 10.30 20.40
C GLY A 105 -16.46 11.79 20.49
N GLN A 106 -15.64 12.31 19.56
CA GLN A 106 -15.36 13.75 19.43
C GLN A 106 -16.02 14.38 18.20
N GLY A 107 -16.58 13.56 17.32
CA GLY A 107 -17.25 13.93 16.07
C GLY A 107 -18.77 13.93 16.18
N PRO A 108 -19.44 13.86 15.02
CA PRO A 108 -20.90 13.86 14.95
C PRO A 108 -21.52 12.61 15.58
N VAL A 109 -22.78 12.75 15.95
CA VAL A 109 -23.57 11.63 16.47
C VAL A 109 -24.72 11.30 15.51
N GLN A 110 -25.12 10.06 15.52
CA GLN A 110 -26.30 9.57 14.81
C GLN A 110 -27.58 10.00 15.51
N PRO A 111 -28.77 9.89 14.88
CA PRO A 111 -30.04 10.26 15.48
C PRO A 111 -30.36 9.51 16.79
N ASP A 112 -29.76 8.35 17.01
CA ASP A 112 -29.88 7.56 18.25
C ASP A 112 -28.89 7.96 19.35
N GLY A 113 -28.06 9.00 19.10
CA GLY A 113 -27.07 9.53 20.03
C GLY A 113 -25.74 8.77 20.03
N GLN A 114 -25.58 7.71 19.21
CA GLN A 114 -24.30 7.02 19.08
C GLN A 114 -23.32 7.81 18.22
N PRO A 115 -22.01 7.75 18.49
CA PRO A 115 -21.01 8.34 17.59
C PRO A 115 -21.17 7.84 16.16
N LEU A 116 -21.14 8.76 15.19
CA LEU A 116 -20.98 8.39 13.80
C LEU A 116 -19.51 7.99 13.59
N THR A 117 -19.29 6.80 13.03
CA THR A 117 -17.96 6.22 12.78
C THR A 117 -18.06 5.14 11.72
N GLY A 118 -16.91 4.69 11.21
CA GLY A 118 -16.84 3.60 10.25
C GLY A 118 -17.19 4.03 8.82
N VAL A 119 -17.03 5.33 8.48
CA VAL A 119 -17.21 5.84 7.12
C VAL A 119 -15.87 6.27 6.55
N ASP A 120 -15.30 5.42 5.72
CA ASP A 120 -14.07 5.73 4.98
C ASP A 120 -14.28 6.88 3.99
N LEU A 121 -13.23 7.69 3.76
CA LEU A 121 -13.23 8.76 2.75
C LEU A 121 -12.65 8.22 1.45
N ILE A 122 -13.45 8.20 0.38
CA ILE A 122 -13.11 7.59 -0.92
C ILE A 122 -12.96 8.67 -2.01
N SER A 123 -11.97 8.49 -2.91
CA SER A 123 -11.78 9.37 -4.08
C SER A 123 -12.91 9.17 -5.11
N ASP A 124 -13.37 10.27 -5.75
CA ASP A 124 -14.37 10.20 -6.83
C ASP A 124 -13.86 9.44 -8.05
N ARG A 125 -12.54 9.52 -8.31
CA ARG A 125 -11.87 8.85 -9.43
C ARG A 125 -11.27 7.52 -9.00
N SER A 126 -11.23 6.58 -9.94
CA SER A 126 -10.44 5.35 -9.83
C SER A 126 -9.15 5.45 -10.65
N PHE A 127 -8.15 4.68 -10.24
CA PHE A 127 -6.80 4.68 -10.80
C PHE A 127 -6.36 3.25 -11.06
N ALA A 128 -5.51 3.05 -12.08
CA ALA A 128 -4.95 1.74 -12.44
C ALA A 128 -3.45 1.71 -12.12
N ASP A 129 -2.61 2.00 -13.12
CA ASP A 129 -1.16 2.07 -12.94
C ASP A 129 -0.77 3.47 -12.47
N PHE A 130 -0.18 3.58 -11.28
CA PHE A 130 0.09 4.88 -10.66
C PHE A 130 1.28 4.87 -9.71
N GLU A 131 1.82 6.04 -9.46
CA GLU A 131 2.54 6.39 -8.24
C GLU A 131 1.66 7.34 -7.41
N LEU A 132 1.45 7.01 -6.13
CA LEU A 132 0.70 7.81 -5.17
C LEU A 132 1.64 8.19 -4.03
N ALA A 133 1.69 9.47 -3.69
CA ALA A 133 2.50 9.95 -2.59
C ALA A 133 1.66 10.83 -1.66
N TRP A 134 1.92 10.73 -0.35
CA TRP A 134 1.23 11.52 0.66
C TRP A 134 2.06 11.69 1.92
N GLU A 135 1.67 12.66 2.75
CA GLU A 135 2.15 12.79 4.12
C GLU A 135 1.02 12.47 5.10
N TRP A 136 1.37 11.83 6.21
CA TRP A 136 0.43 11.44 7.23
C TRP A 136 1.03 11.49 8.63
N LYS A 137 0.17 11.66 9.62
CA LYS A 137 0.50 11.43 11.04
C LYS A 137 -0.72 10.83 11.74
N VAL A 138 -0.47 10.01 12.76
CA VAL A 138 -1.51 9.45 13.64
C VAL A 138 -1.37 10.03 15.05
N ALA A 139 -2.46 10.05 15.80
CA ALA A 139 -2.41 10.34 17.22
C ALA A 139 -1.69 9.22 17.98
N GLU A 140 -1.38 9.44 19.26
CA GLU A 140 -0.86 8.38 20.15
C GLU A 140 -1.82 7.19 20.18
N ALA A 141 -1.27 5.97 20.04
CA ALA A 141 -1.97 4.70 19.87
C ALA A 141 -2.88 4.64 18.63
N GLY A 142 -2.76 5.60 17.69
CA GLY A 142 -3.63 5.72 16.53
C GLY A 142 -3.43 4.63 15.49
N ASN A 143 -4.53 4.27 14.85
CA ASN A 143 -4.62 3.31 13.76
C ASN A 143 -5.41 3.92 12.60
N SER A 144 -4.94 3.71 11.39
CA SER A 144 -5.59 4.06 10.13
C SER A 144 -4.90 3.33 8.97
N GLY A 145 -5.29 3.64 7.75
CA GLY A 145 -4.66 3.10 6.54
C GLY A 145 -5.00 3.94 5.33
N LEU A 146 -4.19 3.82 4.29
CA LEU A 146 -4.55 4.24 2.96
C LEU A 146 -4.81 2.99 2.12
N LYS A 147 -6.01 2.87 1.54
CA LYS A 147 -6.37 1.72 0.72
C LYS A 147 -6.40 2.11 -0.75
N TYR A 148 -6.05 1.18 -1.61
CA TYR A 148 -6.02 1.35 -3.06
C TYR A 148 -6.61 0.14 -3.77
N ASN A 149 -6.88 0.27 -5.07
CA ASN A 149 -7.66 -0.70 -5.84
C ASN A 149 -9.01 -1.02 -5.19
N VAL A 150 -9.60 -0.05 -4.49
CA VAL A 150 -10.87 -0.23 -3.79
C VAL A 150 -12.01 -0.35 -4.80
N SER A 151 -12.91 -1.32 -4.55
CA SER A 151 -14.20 -1.42 -5.21
C SER A 151 -15.27 -0.87 -4.29
N GLU A 152 -15.88 0.25 -4.66
CA GLU A 152 -16.97 0.82 -3.88
C GLU A 152 -18.19 -0.11 -3.86
N GLU A 153 -18.53 -0.72 -5.00
CA GLU A 153 -19.60 -1.72 -5.09
C GLU A 153 -19.40 -2.89 -4.11
N LEU A 154 -18.19 -3.47 -4.10
CA LEU A 154 -17.87 -4.55 -3.16
C LEU A 154 -17.92 -4.06 -1.72
N SER A 155 -17.43 -2.86 -1.46
CA SER A 155 -17.37 -2.30 -0.12
C SER A 155 -18.73 -2.02 0.48
N THR A 156 -19.69 -1.62 -0.34
CA THR A 156 -21.09 -1.39 0.09
C THR A 156 -21.88 -2.70 0.20
N ALA A 157 -21.51 -3.73 -0.57
CA ALA A 157 -22.18 -5.03 -0.55
C ALA A 157 -21.72 -5.95 0.58
N MET A 158 -20.50 -5.75 1.12
CA MET A 158 -19.92 -6.59 2.18
C MET A 158 -19.94 -5.90 3.54
N SER A 159 -20.27 -6.67 4.59
CA SER A 159 -20.19 -6.17 5.99
C SER A 159 -18.72 -6.00 6.46
N PRO A 160 -18.40 -4.96 7.29
CA PRO A 160 -19.27 -3.82 7.57
C PRO A 160 -19.40 -2.93 6.32
N PRO A 161 -20.59 -2.39 6.04
CA PRO A 161 -20.78 -1.40 4.98
C PRO A 161 -19.97 -0.13 5.33
N HIS A 162 -19.62 0.67 4.31
CA HIS A 162 -18.84 1.91 4.43
C HIS A 162 -17.36 1.71 4.84
N ALA A 163 -16.91 0.45 5.01
CA ALA A 163 -15.50 0.09 5.21
C ALA A 163 -14.91 -0.45 3.90
N ALA A 164 -13.90 0.22 3.37
CA ALA A 164 -13.35 -0.05 2.04
C ALA A 164 -12.75 -1.46 1.90
N LYS A 165 -13.08 -2.12 0.81
CA LYS A 165 -12.49 -3.38 0.37
C LYS A 165 -11.46 -3.10 -0.73
N GLY A 166 -10.20 -3.00 -0.33
CA GLY A 166 -9.03 -2.68 -1.14
C GLY A 166 -7.76 -3.23 -0.50
N TRP A 167 -6.63 -3.13 -1.20
CA TRP A 167 -5.31 -3.35 -0.60
C TRP A 167 -5.02 -2.21 0.36
N GLU A 168 -4.42 -2.50 1.51
CA GLU A 168 -4.23 -1.52 2.57
C GLU A 168 -2.74 -1.29 2.84
N TYR A 169 -2.29 -0.05 2.66
CA TYR A 169 -1.06 0.46 3.22
C TYR A 169 -1.33 0.86 4.68
N GLN A 170 -0.75 0.14 5.63
CA GLN A 170 -0.99 0.36 7.05
C GLN A 170 -0.36 1.65 7.56
N MET A 171 -1.09 2.41 8.37
CA MET A 171 -0.63 3.60 9.09
C MET A 171 -0.95 3.44 10.57
N LEU A 172 0.09 3.31 11.40
CA LEU A 172 -0.06 2.89 12.79
C LEU A 172 0.97 3.60 13.69
N ASP A 173 0.60 3.85 14.93
CA ASP A 173 1.57 4.05 15.99
C ASP A 173 2.17 2.68 16.35
N ASP A 174 3.34 2.40 15.82
CA ASP A 174 4.00 1.09 15.99
C ASP A 174 4.38 0.77 17.44
N GLU A 175 4.40 1.77 18.32
CA GLU A 175 4.78 1.58 19.72
C GLU A 175 3.59 1.28 20.63
N LYS A 176 2.47 2.03 20.44
CA LYS A 176 1.36 2.03 21.40
C LYS A 176 0.04 1.50 20.86
N ALA A 177 -0.15 1.39 19.54
CA ALA A 177 -1.39 0.86 19.01
C ALA A 177 -1.58 -0.62 19.36
N GLU A 178 -2.82 -1.02 19.64
CA GLU A 178 -3.14 -2.41 20.04
C GLU A 178 -2.81 -3.43 18.94
N ASP A 179 -2.90 -3.02 17.67
CA ASP A 179 -2.68 -3.87 16.49
C ASP A 179 -1.20 -4.03 16.09
N ASN A 180 -0.25 -3.52 16.87
CA ASN A 180 1.19 -3.55 16.56
C ASN A 180 1.88 -4.90 16.78
N LYS A 181 1.16 -5.92 17.23
CA LYS A 181 1.72 -7.21 17.69
C LYS A 181 2.26 -8.06 16.55
N LEU A 182 1.65 -7.96 15.36
CA LEU A 182 2.09 -8.67 14.18
C LEU A 182 2.90 -7.73 13.28
N ALA A 183 4.02 -8.21 12.76
CA ALA A 183 4.85 -7.42 11.85
C ALA A 183 4.09 -6.98 10.59
N THR A 184 3.14 -7.80 10.11
CA THR A 184 2.27 -7.52 8.97
C THR A 184 1.19 -6.48 9.24
N HIS A 185 1.05 -6.01 10.50
CA HIS A 185 0.08 -4.99 10.92
C HIS A 185 0.75 -3.65 11.24
N ARG A 186 2.07 -3.55 11.10
CA ARG A 186 2.82 -2.32 11.39
C ARG A 186 2.81 -1.37 10.21
N ALA A 187 3.04 -0.09 10.51
CA ALA A 187 3.06 0.98 9.50
C ALA A 187 3.97 0.64 8.30
N GLY A 188 3.49 0.88 7.08
CA GLY A 188 4.15 0.54 5.82
C GLY A 188 3.88 -0.87 5.32
N ALA A 189 3.28 -1.76 6.12
CA ALA A 189 2.90 -3.11 5.68
C ALA A 189 1.87 -3.07 4.52
N LEU A 190 1.91 -4.07 3.64
CA LEU A 190 0.68 -4.51 2.98
C LEU A 190 -0.08 -5.31 4.03
N TYR A 191 -1.06 -4.67 4.64
CA TYR A 191 -1.70 -5.13 5.87
C TYR A 191 -2.09 -6.60 5.81
N ASP A 192 -1.78 -7.33 6.88
CA ASP A 192 -2.05 -8.76 7.08
C ASP A 192 -1.41 -9.70 6.04
N MET A 193 -0.58 -9.17 5.11
CA MET A 193 0.08 -9.95 4.05
C MET A 193 1.60 -9.87 4.09
N PHE A 194 2.16 -8.67 3.97
CA PHE A 194 3.61 -8.47 3.88
C PHE A 194 4.08 -7.44 4.88
N ALA A 195 4.97 -7.87 5.79
CA ALA A 195 5.60 -6.98 6.75
C ALA A 195 6.62 -6.04 6.07
N PRO A 196 6.79 -4.82 6.59
CA PRO A 196 7.89 -3.96 6.19
C PRO A 196 9.23 -4.62 6.49
N ASN A 197 10.22 -4.36 5.63
CA ASN A 197 11.58 -4.85 5.82
C ASN A 197 12.35 -4.03 6.88
N GLU A 198 13.60 -4.42 7.15
CA GLU A 198 14.46 -3.82 8.18
C GLU A 198 14.91 -2.38 7.86
N LYS A 199 14.75 -1.91 6.62
CA LYS A 199 15.07 -0.53 6.23
C LYS A 199 14.04 0.47 6.73
N LYS A 200 12.90 0.00 7.18
CA LYS A 200 11.82 0.85 7.68
C LYS A 200 12.33 1.89 8.68
N ARG A 201 11.99 3.15 8.42
CA ARG A 201 12.16 4.29 9.32
C ARG A 201 10.81 4.95 9.49
N ILE A 202 10.37 5.12 10.73
CA ILE A 202 9.08 5.75 11.05
C ILE A 202 9.32 6.86 12.07
N ASN A 203 8.67 8.00 11.89
CA ASN A 203 8.60 9.05 12.87
C ASN A 203 7.48 8.72 13.88
N PRO A 204 7.64 9.09 15.16
CA PRO A 204 6.68 8.74 16.21
C PRO A 204 5.30 9.36 15.98
N ALA A 205 4.30 8.88 16.71
CA ALA A 205 2.95 9.45 16.73
C ALA A 205 2.99 10.97 16.97
N GLY A 206 2.16 11.72 16.23
CA GLY A 206 2.13 13.18 16.23
C GLY A 206 3.10 13.83 15.24
N GLU A 207 4.06 13.11 14.70
CA GLU A 207 4.99 13.59 13.68
C GLU A 207 4.59 13.13 12.27
N TRP A 208 4.94 13.96 11.27
CA TRP A 208 4.64 13.66 9.87
C TRP A 208 5.56 12.58 9.32
N ASN A 209 4.96 11.58 8.70
CA ASN A 209 5.62 10.57 7.88
C ASN A 209 5.30 10.82 6.41
N ARG A 210 6.20 10.44 5.52
CA ARG A 210 6.02 10.46 4.07
C ARG A 210 5.90 9.04 3.55
N SER A 211 4.90 8.80 2.73
CA SER A 211 4.69 7.49 2.13
C SER A 211 4.41 7.57 0.65
N ALA A 212 4.73 6.50 -0.06
CA ALA A 212 4.32 6.33 -1.43
C ALA A 212 3.95 4.88 -1.74
N ILE A 213 3.08 4.72 -2.72
CA ILE A 213 2.73 3.44 -3.36
C ILE A 213 3.09 3.56 -4.82
N VAL A 214 3.81 2.59 -5.34
CA VAL A 214 3.94 2.34 -6.77
C VAL A 214 3.11 1.11 -7.09
N PHE A 215 2.16 1.24 -8.01
CA PHE A 215 1.36 0.11 -8.46
C PHE A 215 1.29 0.10 -9.98
N ARG A 216 1.86 -0.95 -10.60
CA ARG A 216 1.94 -1.07 -12.05
C ARG A 216 1.68 -2.51 -12.49
N GLY A 217 0.62 -2.73 -13.23
CA GLY A 217 0.23 -4.08 -13.66
C GLY A 217 0.03 -5.01 -12.47
N ASN A 218 0.93 -5.96 -12.29
CA ASN A 218 0.93 -6.90 -11.17
C ASN A 218 1.85 -6.47 -10.01
N HIS A 219 2.72 -5.49 -10.25
CA HIS A 219 3.76 -5.10 -9.31
C HIS A 219 3.29 -4.01 -8.36
N GLY A 220 3.57 -4.17 -7.07
CA GLY A 220 3.28 -3.19 -6.03
C GLY A 220 4.47 -2.95 -5.09
N GLU A 221 4.67 -1.70 -4.74
CA GLU A 221 5.69 -1.26 -3.78
C GLU A 221 5.07 -0.33 -2.74
N HIS A 222 5.51 -0.46 -1.49
CA HIS A 222 5.28 0.51 -0.43
C HIS A 222 6.58 1.18 -0.01
N TRP A 223 6.54 2.49 0.10
CA TRP A 223 7.65 3.33 0.51
C TRP A 223 7.30 4.10 1.78
N LEU A 224 8.23 4.22 2.72
CA LEU A 224 8.08 4.98 3.96
C LEU A 224 9.35 5.77 4.24
N ASN A 225 9.22 7.09 4.36
CA ASN A 225 10.30 8.03 4.64
C ASN A 225 11.56 7.82 3.76
N GLY A 226 11.33 7.63 2.43
CA GLY A 226 12.40 7.45 1.43
C GLY A 226 12.89 6.02 1.25
N GLU A 227 12.41 5.05 2.05
CA GLU A 227 12.84 3.65 1.96
C GLU A 227 11.73 2.76 1.38
N LYS A 228 12.07 1.92 0.40
CA LYS A 228 11.16 0.85 -0.05
C LYS A 228 11.08 -0.22 1.03
N VAL A 229 9.90 -0.33 1.66
CA VAL A 229 9.70 -1.21 2.82
C VAL A 229 8.96 -2.50 2.48
N VAL A 230 8.12 -2.51 1.44
CA VAL A 230 7.42 -3.70 0.93
C VAL A 230 7.48 -3.72 -0.58
N GLU A 231 7.61 -4.92 -1.15
CA GLU A 231 7.51 -5.19 -2.59
C GLU A 231 6.80 -6.52 -2.80
N PHE A 232 5.88 -6.55 -3.76
CA PHE A 232 5.10 -7.76 -4.07
C PHE A 232 4.64 -7.77 -5.52
N ASP A 233 4.39 -9.00 -6.01
CA ASP A 233 3.78 -9.23 -7.32
C ASP A 233 2.55 -10.11 -7.18
N LEU A 234 1.41 -9.63 -7.68
CA LEU A 234 0.16 -10.37 -7.73
C LEU A 234 0.31 -11.58 -8.67
N GLY A 235 -0.35 -12.70 -8.31
CA GLY A 235 -0.32 -13.93 -9.09
C GLY A 235 0.96 -14.76 -8.92
N THR A 236 1.80 -14.41 -7.95
CA THR A 236 2.93 -15.26 -7.55
C THR A 236 2.54 -16.20 -6.42
N ALA A 237 3.18 -17.36 -6.32
CA ALA A 237 2.93 -18.32 -5.23
C ALA A 237 3.14 -17.70 -3.83
N ARG A 238 4.07 -16.74 -3.70
CA ARG A 238 4.28 -15.98 -2.47
C ARG A 238 3.06 -15.12 -2.12
N PHE A 239 2.54 -14.40 -3.12
CA PHE A 239 1.36 -13.55 -2.95
C PHE A 239 0.12 -14.39 -2.62
N ASP A 240 -0.13 -15.45 -3.40
CA ASP A 240 -1.29 -16.31 -3.21
C ASP A 240 -1.29 -16.99 -1.84
N SER A 241 -0.11 -17.41 -1.35
CA SER A 241 0.04 -17.97 -0.01
C SER A 241 -0.24 -16.96 1.10
N ALA A 242 0.18 -15.70 0.93
CA ALA A 242 -0.10 -14.63 1.89
C ALA A 242 -1.59 -14.25 1.86
N PHE A 243 -2.17 -14.11 0.66
CA PHE A 243 -3.60 -13.83 0.47
C PHE A 243 -4.48 -14.86 1.17
N ALA A 244 -4.20 -16.15 0.97
CA ALA A 244 -4.99 -17.26 1.54
C ALA A 244 -4.96 -17.29 3.09
N LYS A 245 -3.95 -16.67 3.72
CA LYS A 245 -3.80 -16.61 5.20
C LYS A 245 -4.33 -15.31 5.80
N SER A 246 -4.57 -14.30 4.97
CA SER A 246 -4.96 -12.95 5.39
C SER A 246 -6.47 -12.78 5.51
N LYS A 247 -6.86 -11.59 6.02
CA LYS A 247 -8.28 -11.15 6.01
C LYS A 247 -8.89 -11.16 4.61
N TYR A 248 -8.07 -10.95 3.58
CA TYR A 248 -8.52 -10.87 2.17
C TYR A 248 -9.03 -12.19 1.61
N ARG A 249 -8.75 -13.35 2.25
CA ARG A 249 -9.29 -14.66 1.83
C ARG A 249 -10.81 -14.71 1.79
N THR A 250 -11.48 -13.79 2.49
CA THR A 250 -12.95 -13.69 2.49
C THR A 250 -13.49 -12.86 1.32
N TYR A 251 -12.61 -12.19 0.57
CA TYR A 251 -13.00 -11.40 -0.59
C TYR A 251 -13.27 -12.31 -1.80
N PRO A 252 -14.07 -11.87 -2.77
CA PRO A 252 -14.28 -12.63 -4.00
C PRO A 252 -12.95 -12.91 -4.72
N ALA A 253 -12.85 -14.07 -5.38
CA ALA A 253 -11.60 -14.47 -6.06
C ALA A 253 -11.10 -13.45 -7.09
N TRP A 254 -12.01 -12.73 -7.78
CA TRP A 254 -11.64 -11.68 -8.73
C TRP A 254 -10.91 -10.49 -8.10
N PHE A 255 -11.04 -10.28 -6.79
CA PHE A 255 -10.34 -9.19 -6.09
C PHE A 255 -8.81 -9.33 -6.22
N ALA A 256 -8.27 -10.54 -6.10
CA ALA A 256 -6.83 -10.78 -6.23
C ALA A 256 -6.26 -10.43 -7.62
N THR A 257 -7.13 -10.31 -8.62
CA THR A 257 -6.74 -9.94 -10.00
C THR A 257 -7.10 -8.51 -10.36
N ARG A 258 -7.70 -7.75 -9.44
CA ARG A 258 -8.10 -6.35 -9.69
C ARG A 258 -6.90 -5.44 -9.83
N ARG A 259 -6.90 -4.62 -10.88
CA ARG A 259 -5.78 -3.72 -11.24
C ARG A 259 -6.16 -2.24 -11.21
N ALA A 260 -7.41 -1.92 -10.93
CA ALA A 260 -7.88 -0.55 -10.85
C ALA A 260 -8.89 -0.38 -9.72
N GLY A 261 -8.97 0.79 -9.14
CA GLY A 261 -9.95 1.13 -8.12
C GLY A 261 -9.69 2.51 -7.51
N HIS A 262 -10.49 2.83 -6.54
CA HIS A 262 -10.42 4.09 -5.82
C HIS A 262 -9.29 4.08 -4.79
N ILE A 263 -8.86 5.29 -4.41
CA ILE A 263 -8.00 5.55 -3.24
C ILE A 263 -8.92 5.89 -2.07
N VAL A 264 -8.60 5.35 -0.89
CA VAL A 264 -9.42 5.51 0.29
C VAL A 264 -8.56 5.84 1.51
N LEU A 265 -9.00 6.81 2.31
CA LEU A 265 -8.48 7.10 3.63
C LEU A 265 -9.38 6.42 4.67
N GLN A 266 -8.78 5.58 5.53
CA GLN A 266 -9.53 4.71 6.44
C GLN A 266 -9.95 5.43 7.71
N ASP A 267 -11.24 5.34 8.03
CA ASP A 267 -11.78 5.57 9.38
C ASP A 267 -11.52 4.31 10.25
N HIS A 268 -10.69 4.47 11.27
CA HIS A 268 -10.44 3.42 12.28
C HIS A 268 -10.62 3.97 13.69
N ASP A 269 -11.62 4.82 13.88
CA ASP A 269 -12.00 5.43 15.15
C ASP A 269 -10.99 6.46 15.72
N ASP A 270 -9.75 6.51 15.23
CA ASP A 270 -8.67 7.35 15.75
C ASP A 270 -8.44 8.62 14.93
N SER A 271 -7.84 9.64 15.55
CA SER A 271 -7.41 10.83 14.82
C SER A 271 -6.18 10.52 13.96
N VAL A 272 -6.32 10.83 12.68
CA VAL A 272 -5.27 10.76 11.68
C VAL A 272 -5.36 11.99 10.76
N TRP A 273 -4.22 12.44 10.26
CA TRP A 273 -4.12 13.59 9.35
C TRP A 273 -3.40 13.17 8.08
N PHE A 274 -3.89 13.66 6.95
CA PHE A 274 -3.34 13.45 5.62
C PHE A 274 -3.14 14.78 4.93
N ARG A 275 -2.02 14.97 4.24
CA ARG A 275 -1.77 16.13 3.39
C ARG A 275 -0.84 15.77 2.23
N SER A 276 -0.64 16.70 1.32
CA SER A 276 0.25 16.51 0.16
C SER A 276 -0.08 15.26 -0.64
N ILE A 277 -1.37 14.88 -0.71
CA ILE A 277 -1.83 13.71 -1.45
C ILE A 277 -1.73 14.03 -2.93
N LYS A 278 -0.86 13.34 -3.65
CA LYS A 278 -0.61 13.53 -5.08
C LYS A 278 -0.41 12.22 -5.80
N ILE A 279 -0.84 12.18 -7.05
CA ILE A 279 -0.78 10.98 -7.89
C ILE A 279 -0.18 11.29 -9.25
N TRP A 280 0.55 10.34 -9.78
CA TRP A 280 1.01 10.30 -11.16
C TRP A 280 0.48 9.04 -11.82
N GLU A 281 -0.32 9.19 -12.87
CA GLU A 281 -0.89 8.08 -13.63
C GLU A 281 0.10 7.67 -14.74
N MET A 282 0.55 6.40 -14.71
CA MET A 282 1.43 5.82 -15.72
C MET A 282 0.62 5.56 -17.00
N ARG A 283 1.13 5.99 -18.14
CA ARG A 283 0.51 5.80 -19.46
C ARG A 283 1.18 4.67 -20.21
#